data_5fd5d4fba427c4670d3ea5e67ddf7abb
#
_entry.id   5fd5d4fba427c4670d3ea5e67ddf7abb
#
_cell.length_a   1.000
_cell.length_b   1.000
_cell.length_c   1.000
_cell.angle_alpha   90.00
_cell.angle_beta   90.00
_cell.angle_gamma   90.00
#
_symmetry.space_group_name_H-M   'P 1'
#
loop_
_entity.id
_entity.type
_entity.pdbx_description
1 polymer ?
#
loop_
_entity_poly.entity_id
_entity_poly.type
_entity_poly.pdbx_seq_one_letter_code
_entity_poly.pdbx_strand_id
1 'polypeptide(L)'
;LGVNIDNKVYDIVYSSRTVIKNKYINTESNSGFYGEDIWGVVAKEIGHLIPKNWTLFGEIIGFTTSGSFIQKGYDYGCSPESIDQQYKSEFSTYKEKPQHKFYVYKISVVNPDGKVIYLTDKQMEEWCEKVGLLYKDTFIYYGKAIDFNGNALLNEISREVCNEELIKQNKTTIEFDIENWRKLFLQDLESKYNEKDCHMCANKVPEEGIVLRIEHLEEYEAYKLKSKRFTLMESELQEQEETNLEDNQDE
;
A
#
# COMPACT_ATOMS: atom_id res chain seq x y z
N LEU A 1 -7.20 -23.85 -16.85
CA LEU A 1 -6.82 -22.95 -17.96
C LEU A 1 -5.92 -21.86 -17.41
N GLY A 2 -4.61 -22.01 -17.58
CA GLY A 2 -3.60 -21.06 -17.13
C GLY A 2 -3.44 -19.85 -18.08
N VAL A 3 -2.55 -18.93 -17.73
CA VAL A 3 -2.18 -17.78 -18.55
C VAL A 3 -1.08 -18.21 -19.53
N ASN A 4 -1.28 -17.95 -20.83
CA ASN A 4 -0.28 -18.25 -21.83
C ASN A 4 0.70 -17.07 -22.00
N ILE A 5 1.98 -17.31 -21.75
CA ILE A 5 3.05 -16.35 -21.98
C ILE A 5 4.13 -17.04 -22.80
N ASP A 6 4.44 -16.52 -24.00
CA ASP A 6 5.46 -17.06 -24.89
C ASP A 6 5.29 -18.58 -25.16
N ASN A 7 4.05 -19.02 -25.43
CA ASN A 7 3.66 -20.42 -25.66
C ASN A 7 3.82 -21.36 -24.45
N LYS A 8 4.05 -20.84 -23.26
CA LYS A 8 4.00 -21.60 -22.01
C LYS A 8 2.77 -21.21 -21.21
N VAL A 9 2.13 -22.23 -20.62
CA VAL A 9 0.95 -22.03 -19.78
C VAL A 9 1.37 -22.02 -18.32
N TYR A 10 1.00 -20.98 -17.60
CA TYR A 10 1.27 -20.80 -16.18
C TYR A 10 -0.06 -20.74 -15.41
N ASP A 11 -0.15 -21.46 -14.32
CA ASP A 11 -1.31 -21.42 -13.43
C ASP A 11 -1.36 -20.08 -12.66
N ILE A 12 -0.19 -19.55 -12.33
CA ILE A 12 -0.02 -18.27 -11.65
C ILE A 12 1.01 -17.45 -12.42
N VAL A 13 0.71 -16.20 -12.62
CA VAL A 13 1.65 -15.20 -13.16
C VAL A 13 2.01 -14.22 -12.05
N TYR A 14 3.29 -13.96 -11.89
CA TYR A 14 3.79 -12.97 -10.93
C TYR A 14 4.83 -12.07 -11.58
N SER A 15 4.91 -10.85 -11.09
CA SER A 15 5.77 -9.81 -11.64
C SER A 15 6.22 -8.83 -10.57
N SER A 16 7.36 -8.16 -10.78
CA SER A 16 7.61 -6.86 -10.20
C SER A 16 6.76 -5.80 -10.91
N ARG A 17 6.96 -4.53 -10.62
CA ARG A 17 6.23 -3.41 -11.28
C ARG A 17 6.39 -3.44 -12.81
N THR A 18 7.56 -3.80 -13.30
CA THR A 18 7.94 -3.70 -14.72
C THR A 18 8.23 -5.02 -15.40
N VAL A 19 8.48 -6.10 -14.66
CA VAL A 19 8.97 -7.37 -15.21
C VAL A 19 8.09 -8.54 -14.82
N ILE A 20 7.63 -9.33 -15.81
CA ILE A 20 7.00 -10.63 -15.57
C ILE A 20 8.10 -11.64 -15.20
N LYS A 21 8.14 -12.02 -13.94
CA LYS A 21 9.20 -12.87 -13.39
C LYS A 21 9.09 -14.33 -13.82
N ASN A 22 7.89 -14.87 -14.08
CA ASN A 22 7.72 -16.25 -14.57
C ASN A 22 8.56 -16.54 -15.83
N LYS A 23 8.81 -15.55 -16.67
CA LYS A 23 9.61 -15.70 -17.89
C LYS A 23 11.05 -16.09 -17.61
N TYR A 24 11.56 -15.79 -16.43
CA TYR A 24 12.98 -15.85 -16.09
C TYR A 24 13.34 -16.93 -15.07
N ILE A 25 12.36 -17.71 -14.59
CA ILE A 25 12.57 -18.70 -13.50
C ILE A 25 13.69 -19.72 -13.76
N ASN A 26 14.07 -19.97 -15.02
CA ASN A 26 15.02 -21.03 -15.39
C ASN A 26 16.36 -20.49 -15.91
N THR A 27 16.68 -19.23 -15.74
CA THR A 27 17.97 -18.68 -16.18
C THR A 27 18.78 -18.24 -14.97
N GLU A 28 19.98 -18.80 -14.80
CA GLU A 28 20.92 -18.43 -13.72
C GLU A 28 21.23 -16.93 -13.67
N SER A 29 20.96 -16.21 -14.76
CA SER A 29 21.19 -14.76 -14.87
C SER A 29 20.09 -13.88 -14.32
N ASN A 30 18.98 -14.43 -13.77
CA ASN A 30 17.80 -13.68 -13.36
C ASN A 30 17.36 -13.96 -11.92
N SER A 31 18.30 -14.11 -11.03
CA SER A 31 18.03 -14.18 -9.59
C SER A 31 17.49 -12.85 -9.03
N GLY A 32 17.46 -11.77 -9.84
CA GLY A 32 17.01 -10.45 -9.43
C GLY A 32 18.00 -9.75 -8.50
N PHE A 33 17.66 -8.55 -8.08
CA PHE A 33 18.46 -7.69 -7.21
C PHE A 33 18.92 -8.37 -5.91
N TYR A 34 18.09 -9.26 -5.34
CA TYR A 34 18.36 -9.94 -4.08
C TYR A 34 19.15 -11.25 -4.23
N GLY A 35 19.57 -11.63 -5.44
CA GLY A 35 20.20 -12.93 -5.68
C GLY A 35 19.24 -14.11 -5.67
N GLU A 36 17.93 -13.86 -5.52
CA GLU A 36 16.85 -14.86 -5.56
C GLU A 36 15.53 -14.27 -6.06
N ASP A 37 14.61 -15.14 -6.50
CA ASP A 37 13.26 -14.75 -6.94
C ASP A 37 12.28 -14.78 -5.76
N ILE A 38 12.34 -13.78 -4.89
CA ILE A 38 11.42 -13.66 -3.74
C ILE A 38 9.94 -13.55 -4.17
N TRP A 39 9.65 -12.93 -5.32
CA TRP A 39 8.28 -12.87 -5.86
C TRP A 39 7.74 -14.25 -6.17
N GLY A 40 8.58 -15.13 -6.75
CA GLY A 40 8.21 -16.52 -7.02
C GLY A 40 8.02 -17.34 -5.76
N VAL A 41 8.78 -17.06 -4.69
CA VAL A 41 8.57 -17.67 -3.37
C VAL A 41 7.19 -17.30 -2.85
N VAL A 42 6.86 -16.01 -2.76
CA VAL A 42 5.56 -15.51 -2.29
C VAL A 42 4.43 -16.03 -3.18
N ALA A 43 4.58 -16.01 -4.51
CA ALA A 43 3.56 -16.51 -5.43
C ALA A 43 3.25 -18.00 -5.21
N LYS A 44 4.22 -18.83 -4.84
CA LYS A 44 4.00 -20.23 -4.47
C LYS A 44 3.26 -20.37 -3.13
N GLU A 45 3.56 -19.50 -2.18
CA GLU A 45 2.94 -19.53 -0.85
C GLU A 45 1.46 -19.17 -0.91
N ILE A 46 1.10 -18.08 -1.61
CA ILE A 46 -0.25 -17.52 -1.59
C ILE A 46 -1.08 -17.83 -2.84
N GLY A 47 -0.47 -18.30 -3.91
CA GLY A 47 -1.13 -18.41 -5.22
C GLY A 47 -2.37 -19.30 -5.21
N HIS A 48 -2.40 -20.32 -4.36
CA HIS A 48 -3.55 -21.20 -4.20
C HIS A 48 -4.80 -20.52 -3.59
N LEU A 49 -4.62 -19.34 -2.96
CA LEU A 49 -5.69 -18.53 -2.39
C LEU A 49 -6.33 -17.61 -3.43
N ILE A 50 -5.62 -17.32 -4.54
CA ILE A 50 -6.03 -16.30 -5.51
C ILE A 50 -7.05 -16.90 -6.49
N PRO A 51 -8.28 -16.36 -6.55
CA PRO A 51 -9.27 -16.81 -7.51
C PRO A 51 -8.82 -16.55 -8.96
N LYS A 52 -9.36 -17.35 -9.89
CA LYS A 52 -9.12 -17.13 -11.31
C LYS A 52 -9.56 -15.73 -11.75
N ASN A 53 -8.79 -15.12 -12.64
CA ASN A 53 -8.99 -13.77 -13.17
C ASN A 53 -8.81 -12.64 -12.13
N TRP A 54 -8.25 -12.98 -10.97
CA TRP A 54 -7.87 -11.99 -9.97
C TRP A 54 -6.39 -11.66 -10.06
N THR A 55 -6.05 -10.42 -9.76
CA THR A 55 -4.67 -9.97 -9.60
C THR A 55 -4.54 -9.26 -8.26
N LEU A 56 -3.60 -9.74 -7.44
CA LEU A 56 -3.23 -9.11 -6.20
C LEU A 56 -1.99 -8.26 -6.42
N PHE A 57 -2.04 -7.05 -5.90
CA PHE A 57 -0.91 -6.13 -5.84
C PHE A 57 -0.54 -5.95 -4.37
N GLY A 58 0.72 -6.10 -4.07
CA GLY A 58 1.17 -6.03 -2.69
C GLY A 58 2.66 -5.74 -2.60
N GLU A 59 3.13 -5.64 -1.38
CA GLU A 59 4.52 -5.38 -1.06
C GLU A 59 5.08 -6.51 -0.21
N ILE A 60 6.28 -6.97 -0.55
CA ILE A 60 7.01 -7.97 0.21
C ILE A 60 7.97 -7.23 1.12
N ILE A 61 7.91 -7.50 2.42
CA ILE A 61 8.76 -6.87 3.44
C ILE A 61 9.50 -7.92 4.27
N GLY A 62 10.59 -7.51 4.91
CA GLY A 62 11.40 -8.37 5.77
C GLY A 62 12.67 -8.84 5.10
N PHE A 63 12.83 -10.16 4.97
CA PHE A 63 14.05 -10.77 4.45
C PHE A 63 13.74 -11.73 3.31
N THR A 64 14.71 -11.88 2.41
CA THR A 64 14.73 -12.94 1.40
C THR A 64 14.96 -14.30 2.06
N THR A 65 14.78 -15.40 1.31
CA THR A 65 15.04 -16.75 1.85
C THR A 65 16.52 -16.96 2.24
N SER A 66 17.42 -16.23 1.57
CA SER A 66 18.85 -16.21 1.90
C SER A 66 19.21 -15.32 3.10
N GLY A 67 18.23 -14.60 3.67
CA GLY A 67 18.43 -13.72 4.83
C GLY A 67 18.88 -12.30 4.51
N SER A 68 18.83 -11.88 3.22
CA SER A 68 19.13 -10.50 2.83
C SER A 68 17.93 -9.59 3.14
N PHE A 69 18.17 -8.34 3.52
CA PHE A 69 17.11 -7.36 3.71
C PHE A 69 16.39 -7.04 2.40
N ILE A 70 15.06 -6.99 2.43
CA ILE A 70 14.23 -6.47 1.35
C ILE A 70 14.14 -4.93 1.45
N GLN A 71 13.93 -4.42 2.68
CA GLN A 71 13.91 -2.99 2.95
C GLN A 71 14.90 -2.67 4.06
N LYS A 72 16.07 -2.19 3.69
CA LYS A 72 17.17 -1.92 4.61
C LYS A 72 16.77 -0.86 5.65
N GLY A 73 17.00 -1.15 6.91
CA GLY A 73 16.75 -0.23 8.02
C GLY A 73 15.35 -0.29 8.63
N TYR A 74 14.40 -1.02 8.03
CA TYR A 74 13.03 -1.16 8.54
C TYR A 74 12.81 -2.51 9.20
N ASP A 75 12.55 -2.54 10.51
CA ASP A 75 12.23 -3.77 11.26
C ASP A 75 10.72 -4.01 11.31
N TYR A 76 10.20 -4.73 10.34
CA TYR A 76 8.80 -5.14 10.28
C TYR A 76 8.45 -6.36 11.16
N GLY A 77 9.30 -6.68 12.14
CA GLY A 77 9.10 -7.84 13.00
C GLY A 77 9.30 -9.17 12.28
N CYS A 78 10.16 -9.19 11.27
CA CYS A 78 10.61 -10.40 10.57
C CYS A 78 11.95 -10.88 11.14
N SER A 79 12.35 -12.14 10.83
CA SER A 79 13.63 -12.70 11.23
C SER A 79 14.28 -13.44 10.07
N PRO A 80 15.56 -13.17 9.76
CA PRO A 80 16.27 -13.87 8.69
C PRO A 80 16.47 -15.37 8.97
N GLU A 81 16.34 -15.78 10.24
CA GLU A 81 16.57 -17.16 10.67
C GLU A 81 15.29 -18.02 10.65
N SER A 82 14.14 -17.43 10.36
CA SER A 82 12.88 -18.16 10.35
C SER A 82 12.78 -19.08 9.13
N ILE A 83 12.59 -20.36 9.37
CA ILE A 83 12.48 -21.39 8.32
C ILE A 83 11.02 -21.69 7.98
N ASP A 84 10.07 -21.38 8.87
CA ASP A 84 8.67 -21.76 8.74
C ASP A 84 7.81 -20.57 8.33
N GLN A 85 7.50 -20.49 7.03
CA GLN A 85 6.82 -19.37 6.38
C GLN A 85 5.41 -19.72 5.91
N GLN A 86 4.75 -20.62 6.56
CA GLN A 86 3.37 -20.89 6.21
C GLN A 86 2.49 -19.71 6.64
N TYR A 87 1.88 -19.04 5.66
CA TYR A 87 0.71 -18.21 5.88
C TYR A 87 -0.37 -19.10 6.52
N LYS A 88 -0.55 -18.96 7.81
CA LYS A 88 -1.60 -19.67 8.52
C LYS A 88 -2.91 -18.95 8.24
N SER A 89 -3.96 -19.73 7.98
CA SER A 89 -5.32 -19.24 7.77
C SER A 89 -5.93 -18.49 8.98
N GLU A 90 -5.20 -18.38 10.07
CA GLU A 90 -5.58 -17.57 11.23
C GLU A 90 -4.92 -16.20 11.12
N PHE A 91 -5.72 -15.26 10.73
CA PHE A 91 -5.41 -13.84 10.67
C PHE A 91 -4.61 -13.38 11.89
N SER A 92 -3.48 -12.73 11.64
CA SER A 92 -2.68 -11.95 12.60
C SER A 92 -1.84 -12.65 13.66
N THR A 93 -1.86 -13.95 13.85
CA THR A 93 -1.01 -14.58 14.87
C THR A 93 0.14 -15.37 14.27
N TYR A 94 1.15 -14.67 13.80
CA TYR A 94 2.47 -15.28 13.69
C TYR A 94 2.95 -15.57 15.13
N LYS A 95 2.90 -16.84 15.54
CA LYS A 95 3.47 -17.29 16.83
C LYS A 95 5.01 -17.12 16.85
N GLU A 96 5.62 -17.09 15.68
CA GLU A 96 7.04 -16.86 15.45
C GLU A 96 7.21 -15.78 14.40
N LYS A 97 8.31 -15.03 14.46
CA LYS A 97 8.61 -13.99 13.49
C LYS A 97 8.81 -14.64 12.10
N PRO A 98 8.00 -14.33 11.09
CA PRO A 98 8.22 -14.87 9.75
C PRO A 98 9.49 -14.26 9.15
N GLN A 99 10.04 -14.90 8.11
CA GLN A 99 11.17 -14.35 7.39
C GLN A 99 10.77 -13.15 6.55
N HIS A 100 9.64 -13.24 5.85
CA HIS A 100 9.02 -12.15 5.10
C HIS A 100 7.52 -12.13 5.30
N LYS A 101 6.90 -11.02 4.89
CA LYS A 101 5.44 -10.83 4.85
C LYS A 101 5.07 -10.23 3.51
N PHE A 102 3.86 -10.55 3.03
CA PHE A 102 3.27 -9.92 1.86
C PHE A 102 2.02 -9.16 2.26
N TYR A 103 2.01 -7.85 2.04
CA TYR A 103 0.88 -6.99 2.33
C TYR A 103 0.15 -6.62 1.05
N VAL A 104 -1.11 -7.00 0.94
CA VAL A 104 -1.97 -6.63 -0.19
C VAL A 104 -2.42 -5.19 -0.05
N TYR A 105 -2.25 -4.38 -1.08
CA TYR A 105 -2.73 -2.99 -1.09
C TYR A 105 -3.74 -2.70 -2.21
N LYS A 106 -3.91 -3.63 -3.16
CA LYS A 106 -4.86 -3.49 -4.26
C LYS A 106 -5.23 -4.84 -4.83
N ILE A 107 -6.48 -4.99 -5.25
CA ILE A 107 -6.97 -6.17 -5.98
C ILE A 107 -7.72 -5.71 -7.21
N SER A 108 -7.46 -6.35 -8.35
CA SER A 108 -8.28 -6.23 -9.55
C SER A 108 -8.84 -7.57 -9.99
N VAL A 109 -9.97 -7.52 -10.67
CA VAL A 109 -10.68 -8.68 -11.19
C VAL A 109 -11.00 -8.42 -12.66
N VAL A 110 -10.74 -9.40 -13.52
CA VAL A 110 -11.21 -9.34 -14.91
C VAL A 110 -12.57 -10.00 -14.98
N ASN A 111 -13.60 -9.22 -15.37
CA ASN A 111 -14.95 -9.71 -15.49
C ASN A 111 -15.12 -10.60 -16.77
N PRO A 112 -16.26 -11.26 -16.95
CA PRO A 112 -16.50 -12.10 -18.15
C PRO A 112 -16.40 -11.37 -19.48
N ASP A 113 -16.62 -10.04 -19.50
CA ASP A 113 -16.51 -9.21 -20.70
C ASP A 113 -15.06 -8.76 -20.98
N GLY A 114 -14.11 -9.18 -20.15
CA GLY A 114 -12.70 -8.83 -20.27
C GLY A 114 -12.34 -7.46 -19.67
N LYS A 115 -13.26 -6.81 -18.98
CA LYS A 115 -13.01 -5.51 -18.33
C LYS A 115 -12.33 -5.73 -16.97
N VAL A 116 -11.30 -4.92 -16.70
CA VAL A 116 -10.64 -4.88 -15.39
C VAL A 116 -11.45 -3.99 -14.44
N ILE A 117 -11.79 -4.53 -13.29
CA ILE A 117 -12.50 -3.84 -12.20
C ILE A 117 -11.63 -3.92 -10.95
N TYR A 118 -11.52 -2.79 -10.24
CA TYR A 118 -10.79 -2.74 -8.98
C TYR A 118 -11.75 -2.90 -7.80
N LEU A 119 -11.37 -3.73 -6.84
CA LEU A 119 -12.11 -3.81 -5.58
C LEU A 119 -11.95 -2.51 -4.80
N THR A 120 -13.00 -2.11 -4.09
CA THR A 120 -12.88 -1.07 -3.07
C THR A 120 -11.95 -1.54 -1.95
N ASP A 121 -11.41 -0.61 -1.18
CA ASP A 121 -10.54 -0.97 -0.06
C ASP A 121 -11.24 -1.87 0.94
N LYS A 122 -12.52 -1.64 1.23
CA LYS A 122 -13.30 -2.52 2.12
C LYS A 122 -13.51 -3.92 1.56
N GLN A 123 -13.80 -4.04 0.27
CA GLN A 123 -13.95 -5.35 -0.36
C GLN A 123 -12.62 -6.12 -0.35
N MET A 124 -11.50 -5.44 -0.56
CA MET A 124 -10.17 -6.02 -0.45
C MET A 124 -9.89 -6.50 0.98
N GLU A 125 -10.16 -5.65 1.98
CA GLU A 125 -10.03 -5.98 3.41
C GLU A 125 -10.83 -7.23 3.77
N GLU A 126 -12.14 -7.23 3.49
CA GLU A 126 -13.03 -8.36 3.77
C GLU A 126 -12.55 -9.66 3.10
N TRP A 127 -12.05 -9.57 1.88
CA TRP A 127 -11.53 -10.75 1.19
C TRP A 127 -10.21 -11.23 1.80
N CYS A 128 -9.26 -10.33 2.08
CA CYS A 128 -7.99 -10.68 2.72
C CYS A 128 -8.21 -11.34 4.08
N GLU A 129 -9.11 -10.79 4.90
CA GLU A 129 -9.50 -11.38 6.18
C GLU A 129 -10.05 -12.80 6.02
N LYS A 130 -10.94 -12.99 5.06
CA LYS A 130 -11.55 -14.30 4.79
C LYS A 130 -10.53 -15.38 4.41
N VAL A 131 -9.48 -15.02 3.66
CA VAL A 131 -8.47 -15.98 3.19
C VAL A 131 -7.21 -16.00 4.04
N GLY A 132 -7.10 -15.12 5.05
CA GLY A 132 -5.97 -15.03 5.97
C GLY A 132 -4.73 -14.36 5.39
N LEU A 133 -4.90 -13.49 4.39
CA LEU A 133 -3.81 -12.67 3.86
C LEU A 133 -3.68 -11.36 4.63
N LEU A 134 -2.44 -10.91 4.79
CA LEU A 134 -2.18 -9.57 5.29
C LEU A 134 -2.58 -8.54 4.23
N TYR A 135 -3.09 -7.42 4.67
CA TYR A 135 -3.40 -6.30 3.80
C TYR A 135 -2.80 -5.02 4.39
N LYS A 136 -2.74 -3.97 3.57
CA LYS A 136 -2.26 -2.68 4.03
C LYS A 136 -2.97 -2.30 5.32
N ASP A 137 -2.25 -1.62 6.17
CA ASP A 137 -2.74 -1.27 7.50
C ASP A 137 -3.94 -0.30 7.48
N THR A 138 -4.48 -0.12 8.65
CA THR A 138 -5.71 0.57 8.95
C THR A 138 -5.88 1.91 8.24
N PHE A 139 -7.09 2.19 7.81
CA PHE A 139 -7.46 3.51 7.34
C PHE A 139 -7.27 4.56 8.43
N ILE A 140 -6.63 5.66 8.09
CA ILE A 140 -6.73 6.88 8.89
C ILE A 140 -8.17 7.37 8.85
N TYR A 141 -8.80 7.26 7.69
CA TYR A 141 -10.19 7.62 7.46
C TYR A 141 -10.74 6.89 6.22
N TYR A 142 -12.01 6.49 6.28
CA TYR A 142 -12.77 5.97 5.15
C TYR A 142 -14.16 6.58 5.15
N GLY A 143 -14.46 7.40 4.13
CA GLY A 143 -15.74 8.12 4.03
C GLY A 143 -15.67 9.27 3.05
N LYS A 144 -16.63 10.19 3.14
CA LYS A 144 -16.65 11.38 2.28
C LYS A 144 -15.57 12.36 2.74
N ALA A 145 -14.85 12.95 1.79
CA ALA A 145 -13.80 13.93 2.12
C ALA A 145 -14.29 15.11 2.97
N ILE A 146 -15.54 15.55 2.74
CA ILE A 146 -16.15 16.63 3.51
C ILE A 146 -16.35 16.31 5.00
N ASP A 147 -16.46 15.02 5.33
CA ASP A 147 -16.66 14.55 6.70
C ASP A 147 -15.33 14.22 7.40
N PHE A 148 -14.21 14.37 6.71
CA PHE A 148 -12.89 14.13 7.27
C PHE A 148 -12.61 15.16 8.37
N ASN A 149 -12.16 14.68 9.55
CA ASN A 149 -12.08 15.46 10.79
C ASN A 149 -13.42 15.95 11.34
N GLY A 150 -14.51 15.38 10.85
CA GLY A 150 -15.84 15.66 11.37
C GLY A 150 -16.27 17.12 11.24
N ASN A 151 -17.09 17.55 12.18
CA ASN A 151 -17.63 18.90 12.21
C ASN A 151 -16.59 20.01 12.51
N ALA A 152 -15.36 19.67 12.87
CA ALA A 152 -14.35 20.67 13.23
C ALA A 152 -13.96 21.56 12.04
N LEU A 153 -13.66 20.96 10.90
CA LEU A 153 -13.35 21.69 9.66
C LEU A 153 -14.53 22.51 9.16
N LEU A 154 -15.74 21.94 9.18
CA LEU A 154 -16.96 22.65 8.82
C LEU A 154 -17.29 23.77 9.82
N ASN A 155 -17.03 23.56 11.12
CA ASN A 155 -17.24 24.58 12.14
C ASN A 155 -16.24 25.72 12.04
N GLU A 156 -15.00 25.46 11.69
CA GLU A 156 -14.00 26.51 11.44
C GLU A 156 -14.38 27.35 10.23
N ILE A 157 -14.71 26.71 9.11
CA ILE A 157 -15.19 27.40 7.90
C ILE A 157 -16.47 28.17 8.20
N SER A 158 -17.39 27.59 8.93
CA SER A 158 -18.64 28.29 9.30
C SER A 158 -18.39 29.47 10.23
N ARG A 159 -17.42 29.42 11.14
CA ARG A 159 -17.06 30.53 12.03
C ARG A 159 -16.37 31.67 11.28
N GLU A 160 -15.53 31.36 10.30
CA GLU A 160 -14.89 32.39 9.49
C GLU A 160 -15.86 33.08 8.54
N VAL A 161 -16.84 32.34 8.01
CA VAL A 161 -17.87 32.87 7.10
C VAL A 161 -19.03 33.53 7.85
N CYS A 162 -19.31 33.15 9.09
CA CYS A 162 -20.29 33.80 9.97
C CYS A 162 -19.74 35.05 10.65
N ASN A 163 -18.94 35.86 9.96
CA ASN A 163 -18.63 37.20 10.42
C ASN A 163 -19.90 38.06 10.48
N GLU A 164 -19.98 38.93 11.47
CA GLU A 164 -21.12 39.80 11.75
C GLU A 164 -21.67 40.57 10.53
N GLU A 165 -20.85 40.77 9.49
CA GLU A 165 -21.24 41.44 8.25
C GLU A 165 -22.22 40.63 7.39
N LEU A 166 -22.15 39.28 7.36
CA LEU A 166 -23.06 38.43 6.61
C LEU A 166 -24.44 38.34 7.28
N ILE A 167 -24.46 38.39 8.61
CA ILE A 167 -25.72 38.45 9.37
C ILE A 167 -26.45 39.76 9.13
N LYS A 168 -25.70 40.87 8.95
CA LYS A 168 -26.30 42.19 8.64
C LYS A 168 -26.87 42.32 7.23
N GLN A 169 -26.46 41.44 6.30
CA GLN A 169 -26.89 41.50 4.91
C GLN A 169 -28.08 40.58 4.56
N ASN A 170 -28.69 39.88 5.53
CA ASN A 170 -29.80 38.94 5.31
C ASN A 170 -29.52 37.84 4.25
N LYS A 171 -28.23 37.51 3.99
CA LYS A 171 -27.87 36.42 3.09
C LYS A 171 -27.82 35.15 3.89
N THR A 172 -28.84 34.33 3.73
CA THR A 172 -29.00 33.00 4.37
C THR A 172 -28.24 31.87 3.71
N THR A 173 -27.46 32.13 2.70
CA THR A 173 -26.61 31.11 2.04
C THR A 173 -25.17 31.30 2.48
N ILE A 174 -24.69 30.38 3.32
CA ILE A 174 -23.25 30.23 3.59
C ILE A 174 -22.64 29.75 2.28
N GLU A 175 -21.88 30.61 1.64
CA GLU A 175 -21.09 30.23 0.48
C GLU A 175 -19.91 29.40 0.99
N PHE A 176 -19.86 28.11 0.59
CA PHE A 176 -18.78 27.22 1.03
C PHE A 176 -17.46 27.64 0.39
N ASP A 177 -16.51 28.10 1.20
CA ASP A 177 -15.16 28.44 0.74
C ASP A 177 -14.34 27.16 0.51
N ILE A 178 -14.36 26.67 -0.73
CA ILE A 178 -13.69 25.45 -1.12
C ILE A 178 -12.16 25.58 -1.06
N GLU A 179 -11.61 26.76 -1.26
CA GLU A 179 -10.17 26.97 -1.24
C GLU A 179 -9.63 26.90 0.20
N ASN A 180 -10.33 27.52 1.14
CA ASN A 180 -9.97 27.41 2.56
C ASN A 180 -10.17 25.98 3.06
N TRP A 181 -11.26 25.30 2.67
CA TRP A 181 -11.48 23.90 3.00
C TRP A 181 -10.33 23.01 2.48
N ARG A 182 -9.91 23.18 1.23
CA ARG A 182 -8.79 22.41 0.64
C ARG A 182 -7.51 22.61 1.43
N LYS A 183 -7.20 23.83 1.79
CA LYS A 183 -6.00 24.16 2.59
C LYS A 183 -6.02 23.46 3.94
N LEU A 184 -7.11 23.56 4.68
CA LEU A 184 -7.28 22.92 5.99
C LEU A 184 -7.26 21.39 5.87
N PHE A 185 -7.91 20.84 4.85
CA PHE A 185 -7.89 19.41 4.56
C PHE A 185 -6.47 18.88 4.34
N LEU A 186 -5.67 19.55 3.51
CA LEU A 186 -4.30 19.16 3.25
C LEU A 186 -3.40 19.29 4.49
N GLN A 187 -3.57 20.34 5.27
CA GLN A 187 -2.84 20.52 6.53
C GLN A 187 -3.16 19.42 7.53
N ASP A 188 -4.43 19.03 7.62
CA ASP A 188 -4.82 17.95 8.51
C ASP A 188 -4.30 16.60 8.03
N LEU A 189 -4.36 16.29 6.74
CA LEU A 189 -3.75 15.10 6.17
C LEU A 189 -2.26 15.04 6.49
N GLU A 190 -1.53 16.13 6.25
CA GLU A 190 -0.09 16.22 6.53
C GLU A 190 0.21 15.92 8.02
N SER A 191 -0.63 16.38 8.92
CA SER A 191 -0.47 16.12 10.36
C SER A 191 -0.56 14.65 10.76
N LYS A 192 -1.15 13.79 9.91
CA LYS A 192 -1.35 12.36 10.20
C LYS A 192 -0.11 11.52 9.95
N TYR A 193 0.78 11.94 9.03
CA TYR A 193 1.93 11.14 8.65
C TYR A 193 3.27 11.89 8.73
N ASN A 194 3.27 13.20 8.49
CA ASN A 194 4.49 13.99 8.51
C ASN A 194 5.07 14.02 9.92
N GLU A 195 6.39 13.89 10.06
CA GLU A 195 7.11 13.83 11.33
C GLU A 195 6.72 12.64 12.25
N LYS A 196 6.03 11.62 11.73
CA LYS A 196 5.69 10.40 12.47
C LYS A 196 6.76 9.33 12.27
N ASP A 197 6.83 8.42 13.24
CA ASP A 197 7.56 7.16 13.08
C ASP A 197 6.64 6.11 12.47
N CYS A 198 7.23 5.20 11.68
CA CYS A 198 6.50 4.09 11.07
C CYS A 198 5.86 3.22 12.15
N HIS A 199 4.54 3.12 12.11
CA HIS A 199 3.76 2.38 13.09
C HIS A 199 3.81 0.85 12.88
N MET A 200 4.21 0.40 11.69
CA MET A 200 4.39 -1.02 11.38
C MET A 200 5.76 -1.56 11.81
N CYS A 201 6.71 -0.68 12.13
CA CYS A 201 8.08 -1.06 12.44
C CYS A 201 8.33 -1.14 13.95
N ALA A 202 9.13 -2.11 14.37
CA ALA A 202 9.57 -2.24 15.75
C ALA A 202 10.64 -1.20 16.13
N ASN A 203 11.39 -0.70 15.15
CA ASN A 203 12.37 0.35 15.32
C ASN A 203 11.80 1.73 14.96
N LYS A 204 12.48 2.79 15.40
CA LYS A 204 12.09 4.17 15.11
C LYS A 204 12.66 4.60 13.77
N VAL A 205 11.86 4.49 12.74
CA VAL A 205 12.17 4.94 11.36
C VAL A 205 11.07 5.88 10.90
N PRO A 206 11.34 6.79 9.96
CA PRO A 206 10.31 7.68 9.45
C PRO A 206 9.12 6.92 8.84
N GLU A 207 7.90 7.40 9.09
CA GLU A 207 6.74 7.01 8.31
C GLU A 207 6.96 7.44 6.85
N GLU A 208 6.73 6.53 5.91
CA GLU A 208 6.90 6.83 4.50
C GLU A 208 5.91 7.90 4.01
N GLY A 209 4.68 7.79 4.46
CA GLY A 209 3.60 8.70 4.10
C GLY A 209 2.25 8.01 4.11
N ILE A 210 1.31 8.58 3.38
CA ILE A 210 -0.03 8.02 3.21
C ILE A 210 -0.45 7.99 1.74
N VAL A 211 -1.43 7.16 1.44
CA VAL A 211 -2.10 7.13 0.14
C VAL A 211 -3.50 7.71 0.29
N LEU A 212 -3.77 8.81 -0.41
CA LEU A 212 -5.12 9.33 -0.61
C LEU A 212 -5.73 8.60 -1.80
N ARG A 213 -6.77 7.82 -1.56
CA ARG A 213 -7.49 7.08 -2.59
C ARG A 213 -8.90 7.64 -2.75
N ILE A 214 -9.30 7.91 -3.98
CA ILE A 214 -10.64 8.34 -4.35
C ILE A 214 -11.29 7.19 -5.10
N GLU A 215 -12.30 6.59 -4.50
CA GLU A 215 -12.99 5.44 -5.08
C GLU A 215 -14.13 5.88 -6.00
N HIS A 216 -14.16 5.29 -7.18
CA HIS A 216 -15.23 5.37 -8.16
C HIS A 216 -15.92 4.01 -8.29
N LEU A 217 -16.91 3.90 -9.15
CA LEU A 217 -17.71 2.68 -9.27
C LEU A 217 -16.87 1.46 -9.73
N GLU A 218 -15.93 1.65 -10.65
CA GLU A 218 -15.17 0.57 -11.28
C GLU A 218 -13.66 0.76 -11.20
N GLU A 219 -13.24 1.96 -10.88
CA GLU A 219 -11.84 2.38 -10.82
C GLU A 219 -11.57 3.27 -9.62
N TYR A 220 -10.36 3.68 -9.42
CA TYR A 220 -10.00 4.64 -8.37
C TYR A 220 -8.81 5.50 -8.83
N GLU A 221 -8.69 6.66 -8.21
CA GLU A 221 -7.50 7.49 -8.27
C GLU A 221 -6.72 7.34 -6.97
N ALA A 222 -5.40 7.37 -7.03
CA ALA A 222 -4.55 7.29 -5.84
C ALA A 222 -3.42 8.31 -5.93
N TYR A 223 -3.20 8.99 -4.82
CA TYR A 223 -2.17 10.00 -4.66
C TYR A 223 -1.30 9.63 -3.46
N LYS A 224 -0.01 9.37 -3.69
CA LYS A 224 0.95 9.08 -2.63
C LYS A 224 1.51 10.38 -2.07
N LEU A 225 1.37 10.58 -0.78
CA LEU A 225 1.85 11.74 -0.05
C LEU A 225 3.01 11.28 0.84
N LYS A 226 4.24 11.56 0.42
CA LYS A 226 5.47 11.18 1.15
C LYS A 226 5.74 12.12 2.31
N SER A 227 6.25 11.60 3.42
CA SER A 227 6.70 12.42 4.54
C SER A 227 8.04 13.09 4.22
N LYS A 228 8.26 14.27 4.79
CA LYS A 228 9.52 15.01 4.62
C LYS A 228 10.71 14.24 5.20
N ARG A 229 10.54 13.61 6.37
CA ARG A 229 11.59 12.81 7.00
C ARG A 229 12.00 11.62 6.15
N PHE A 230 11.02 10.92 5.56
CA PHE A 230 11.30 9.81 4.65
C PHE A 230 12.06 10.28 3.41
N THR A 231 11.61 11.36 2.77
CA THR A 231 12.29 11.92 1.58
C THR A 231 13.73 12.35 1.87
N LEU A 232 13.97 12.94 3.06
CA LEU A 232 15.33 13.29 3.49
C LEU A 232 16.20 12.05 3.67
N MET A 233 15.68 11.02 4.33
CA MET A 233 16.40 9.76 4.52
C MET A 233 16.72 9.08 3.18
N GLU A 234 15.78 9.04 2.22
CA GLU A 234 16.05 8.53 0.87
C GLU A 234 17.19 9.30 0.19
N SER A 235 17.17 10.63 0.26
CA SER A 235 18.21 11.47 -0.33
C SER A 235 19.58 11.21 0.28
N GLU A 236 19.66 11.06 1.61
CA GLU A 236 20.89 10.72 2.32
C GLU A 236 21.44 9.34 1.93
N LEU A 237 20.56 8.35 1.75
CA LEU A 237 20.96 7.00 1.30
C LEU A 237 21.46 7.01 -0.14
N GLN A 238 20.84 7.81 -1.03
CA GLN A 238 21.29 7.98 -2.40
C GLN A 238 22.65 8.68 -2.49
N GLU A 239 22.89 9.71 -1.67
CA GLU A 239 24.17 10.40 -1.59
C GLU A 239 25.31 9.49 -1.09
N GLN A 240 24.99 8.50 -0.28
CA GLN A 240 25.93 7.48 0.23
C GLN A 240 26.17 6.32 -0.76
N GLU A 241 25.72 6.43 -2.01
CA GLU A 241 25.73 5.36 -3.02
C GLU A 241 24.97 4.08 -2.57
N GLU A 242 24.12 4.19 -1.57
CA GLU A 242 23.21 3.13 -1.17
C GLU A 242 21.96 3.19 -2.06
N THR A 243 21.53 2.01 -2.52
CA THR A 243 20.36 1.89 -3.41
C THR A 243 19.10 2.47 -2.78
N ASN A 244 18.30 3.16 -3.57
CA ASN A 244 17.01 3.70 -3.16
C ASN A 244 16.09 2.57 -2.64
N LEU A 245 15.47 2.78 -1.50
CA LEU A 245 14.60 1.79 -0.85
C LEU A 245 13.40 1.39 -1.73
N GLU A 246 12.91 2.27 -2.59
CA GLU A 246 11.81 1.99 -3.50
C GLU A 246 12.24 1.26 -4.79
N ASP A 247 13.43 1.56 -5.31
CA ASP A 247 13.92 1.00 -6.57
C ASP A 247 14.39 -0.46 -6.42
N ASN A 248 14.70 -0.87 -5.20
CA ASN A 248 15.13 -2.23 -4.90
C ASN A 248 14.07 -3.31 -5.16
N GLN A 249 12.81 -2.93 -5.37
CA GLN A 249 11.73 -3.86 -5.68
C GLN A 249 11.46 -4.01 -7.19
N ASP A 250 12.05 -3.15 -8.03
CA ASP A 250 11.72 -3.03 -9.45
C ASP A 250 12.71 -3.69 -10.42
N GLU A 251 13.86 -4.24 -9.93
CA GLU A 251 14.83 -4.97 -10.76
C GLU A 251 14.66 -6.51 -10.72
#